data_1929d247eeba6356e2fe00d41de7a93e
#
_entry.id   1929d247eeba6356e2fe00d41de7a93e
#
_cell.length_a   1.000
_cell.length_b   1.000
_cell.length_c   1.000
_cell.angle_alpha   90.00
_cell.angle_beta   90.00
_cell.angle_gamma   90.00
#
_symmetry.space_group_name_H-M   'P 1'
#
loop_
_entity.id
_entity.type
_entity.pdbx_description
1 polymer ?
#
loop_
_entity_poly.entity_id
_entity_poly.type
_entity_poly.pdbx_seq_one_letter_code
_entity_poly.pdbx_strand_id
1 'polypeptide(L)'
;MGGMSITTLERTSPSHSPNPAPSLPLLLTSDPVMTGASRLFAGPGLTRIAPGTYVPSQEWAEARPDLRHMTLIRAAMAKTRGDIVLLGPSAAVWLGLPLVGRLPGRVQCLRLSEARARTALLQRHRRPGLGDLLNASGAHTSSVADTVVDLARWGGLTQGVCAMDAALAAHLCTRAELNDAVDHLASGARGIRSARTAIHLTDARSESPGESLSRVRMWQATLPRPDLQHEVHIDDHTYRLDFLWPRTKVVGEFDGRIKYRKNSFGKDAEDTVLNERRRELALTRAGYDVARWTWEGAWPTDAPAMLRELSRHGIHPTGVRW
;
A
#
# COMPACT_ATOMS: atom_id res chain seq x y z
N MET A 1 -12.60 25.96 -19.96
CA MET A 1 -12.78 25.58 -18.53
C MET A 1 -13.54 24.28 -18.51
N GLY A 2 -12.85 23.15 -18.51
CA GLY A 2 -13.49 21.85 -18.34
C GLY A 2 -13.86 21.68 -16.89
N GLY A 3 -15.15 21.59 -16.59
CA GLY A 3 -15.63 21.28 -15.25
C GLY A 3 -15.15 19.89 -14.84
N MET A 4 -14.50 19.77 -13.70
CA MET A 4 -14.19 18.46 -13.11
C MET A 4 -15.49 17.78 -12.71
N SER A 5 -15.74 16.61 -13.27
CA SER A 5 -16.90 15.77 -12.91
C SER A 5 -16.63 15.02 -11.61
N ILE A 6 -17.62 14.96 -10.75
CA ILE A 6 -17.56 14.16 -9.51
C ILE A 6 -18.35 12.89 -9.78
N THR A 7 -17.64 11.76 -9.82
CA THR A 7 -18.26 10.45 -9.97
C THR A 7 -18.42 9.80 -8.60
N THR A 8 -19.64 9.48 -8.22
CA THR A 8 -19.94 8.73 -7.01
C THR A 8 -19.73 7.26 -7.30
N LEU A 9 -18.90 6.59 -6.51
CA LEU A 9 -18.78 5.12 -6.56
C LEU A 9 -20.07 4.52 -5.97
N GLU A 10 -21.12 4.39 -6.80
CA GLU A 10 -22.23 3.49 -6.49
C GLU A 10 -21.80 2.06 -6.83
N ARG A 11 -21.51 1.28 -5.82
CA ARG A 11 -21.20 -0.14 -5.99
C ARG A 11 -22.46 -0.95 -6.20
N THR A 12 -22.57 -1.55 -7.37
CA THR A 12 -23.39 -2.74 -7.62
C THR A 12 -22.56 -4.00 -7.39
N SER A 13 -22.21 -4.30 -6.15
CA SER A 13 -21.78 -5.66 -5.72
C SER A 13 -21.67 -5.71 -4.19
N PRO A 14 -22.15 -6.77 -3.54
CA PRO A 14 -22.21 -6.84 -2.09
C PRO A 14 -20.82 -7.14 -1.52
N SER A 15 -20.46 -6.46 -0.46
CA SER A 15 -19.48 -6.79 0.58
C SER A 15 -18.17 -6.02 0.72
N HIS A 16 -17.88 -4.93 0.03
CA HIS A 16 -16.78 -4.05 0.46
C HIS A 16 -17.13 -2.58 0.20
N SER A 17 -18.06 -2.03 0.99
CA SER A 17 -18.01 -0.61 1.31
C SER A 17 -16.71 -0.41 2.09
N PRO A 18 -15.73 0.39 1.64
CA PRO A 18 -14.66 0.79 2.52
C PRO A 18 -15.29 1.67 3.59
N ASN A 19 -15.67 1.04 4.69
CA ASN A 19 -15.89 1.78 5.91
C ASN A 19 -14.58 2.54 6.13
N PRO A 20 -14.58 3.87 6.25
CA PRO A 20 -13.33 4.59 6.42
C PRO A 20 -12.59 3.94 7.58
N ALA A 21 -11.33 3.58 7.36
CA ALA A 21 -10.51 2.92 8.36
C ALA A 21 -10.64 3.66 9.70
N PRO A 22 -10.62 2.97 10.84
CA PRO A 22 -10.73 3.61 12.14
C PRO A 22 -9.71 4.74 12.27
N SER A 23 -10.03 5.76 13.01
CA SER A 23 -9.10 6.84 13.39
C SER A 23 -9.04 6.94 14.90
N LEU A 24 -7.97 7.52 15.43
CA LEU A 24 -7.90 7.84 16.84
C LEU A 24 -8.92 8.95 17.19
N PRO A 25 -9.38 8.99 18.44
CA PRO A 25 -10.22 10.09 18.94
C PRO A 25 -9.51 11.44 18.72
N LEU A 26 -10.24 12.42 18.16
CA LEU A 26 -9.76 13.78 17.94
C LEU A 26 -10.37 14.70 18.98
N LEU A 27 -9.54 15.53 19.60
CA LEU A 27 -9.94 16.58 20.50
C LEU A 27 -9.56 17.93 19.86
N LEU A 28 -10.55 18.73 19.55
CA LEU A 28 -10.38 20.06 18.98
C LEU A 28 -10.57 21.12 20.07
N THR A 29 -9.78 22.19 20.06
CA THR A 29 -9.97 23.32 21.00
C THR A 29 -11.31 24.03 20.82
N SER A 30 -12.01 23.80 19.72
CA SER A 30 -13.38 24.27 19.46
C SER A 30 -14.44 23.39 20.12
N ASP A 31 -14.10 22.19 20.60
CA ASP A 31 -15.06 21.28 21.19
C ASP A 31 -15.50 21.77 22.58
N PRO A 32 -16.82 21.68 22.90
CA PRO A 32 -17.35 22.11 24.21
C PRO A 32 -16.71 21.38 25.41
N VAL A 33 -16.24 20.14 25.18
CA VAL A 33 -15.57 19.30 26.19
C VAL A 33 -14.20 19.84 26.60
N MET A 34 -13.57 20.65 25.74
CA MET A 34 -12.30 21.33 26.01
C MET A 34 -12.55 22.64 26.76
N THR A 35 -12.91 22.56 28.02
CA THR A 35 -13.15 23.74 28.87
C THR A 35 -11.86 24.42 29.33
N GLY A 36 -11.88 25.75 29.43
CA GLY A 36 -10.96 26.73 30.08
C GLY A 36 -9.49 26.35 30.25
N ALA A 37 -9.16 25.56 31.25
CA ALA A 37 -7.78 25.18 31.57
C ALA A 37 -7.13 24.21 30.58
N SER A 38 -7.94 23.37 29.91
CA SER A 38 -7.47 22.43 28.89
C SER A 38 -7.07 23.10 27.57
N ARG A 39 -7.49 24.35 27.35
CA ARG A 39 -7.13 25.12 26.14
C ARG A 39 -5.70 25.63 26.14
N LEU A 40 -5.11 25.83 27.31
CA LEU A 40 -3.77 26.43 27.47
C LEU A 40 -2.65 25.39 27.55
N PHE A 41 -2.95 24.19 28.03
CA PHE A 41 -1.97 23.10 28.14
C PHE A 41 -2.63 21.79 27.75
N ALA A 42 -2.01 21.05 26.84
CA ALA A 42 -2.29 19.63 26.69
C ALA A 42 -2.00 18.99 28.06
N GLY A 43 -3.05 18.54 28.75
CA GLY A 43 -2.89 17.81 30.02
C GLY A 43 -1.98 16.61 29.83
N PRO A 44 -1.38 16.07 30.91
CA PRO A 44 -0.63 14.84 30.83
C PRO A 44 -1.50 13.76 30.15
N GLY A 45 -1.04 13.19 29.04
CA GLY A 45 -1.79 12.18 28.27
C GLY A 45 -2.30 12.63 26.90
N LEU A 46 -2.10 13.89 26.48
CA LEU A 46 -2.48 14.36 25.15
C LEU A 46 -1.26 14.78 24.31
N THR A 47 -1.21 14.33 23.08
CA THR A 47 -0.23 14.72 22.07
C THR A 47 -0.85 15.72 21.10
N ARG A 48 -0.20 16.88 20.92
CA ARG A 48 -0.61 17.88 19.94
C ARG A 48 -0.12 17.48 18.55
N ILE A 49 -1.04 17.21 17.62
CA ILE A 49 -0.71 16.85 16.22
C ILE A 49 -0.78 18.05 15.27
N ALA A 50 -1.51 19.10 15.65
CA ALA A 50 -1.56 20.39 14.95
C ALA A 50 -2.03 21.51 15.91
N PRO A 51 -1.95 22.80 15.54
CA PRO A 51 -2.50 23.88 16.34
C PRO A 51 -3.97 23.62 16.70
N GLY A 52 -4.28 23.53 17.99
CA GLY A 52 -5.63 23.27 18.51
C GLY A 52 -6.20 21.88 18.16
N THR A 53 -5.34 20.89 17.95
CA THR A 53 -5.74 19.52 17.64
C THR A 53 -4.88 18.55 18.43
N TYR A 54 -5.53 17.69 19.19
CA TYR A 54 -4.88 16.76 20.11
C TYR A 54 -5.43 15.35 19.96
N VAL A 55 -4.63 14.37 20.36
CA VAL A 55 -4.98 12.93 20.39
C VAL A 55 -4.44 12.33 21.69
N PRO A 56 -5.00 11.21 22.19
CA PRO A 56 -4.41 10.50 23.33
C PRO A 56 -2.97 10.06 23.03
N SER A 57 -2.04 10.38 23.95
CA SER A 57 -0.59 10.18 23.72
C SER A 57 -0.21 8.72 23.57
N GLN A 58 -0.76 7.85 24.41
CA GLN A 58 -0.45 6.42 24.38
C GLN A 58 -0.95 5.81 23.07
N GLU A 59 -2.22 6.01 22.74
CA GLU A 59 -2.81 5.50 21.50
C GLU A 59 -2.06 6.01 20.26
N TRP A 60 -1.66 7.28 20.27
CA TRP A 60 -0.84 7.85 19.19
C TRP A 60 0.53 7.20 19.07
N ALA A 61 1.20 6.93 20.19
CA ALA A 61 2.52 6.30 20.21
C ALA A 61 2.48 4.86 19.71
N GLU A 62 1.41 4.12 20.04
CA GLU A 62 1.22 2.72 19.68
C GLU A 62 0.57 2.54 18.29
N ALA A 63 -0.07 3.58 17.75
CA ALA A 63 -0.79 3.52 16.49
C ALA A 63 0.11 3.19 15.29
N ARG A 64 -0.39 2.31 14.43
CA ARG A 64 0.25 2.02 13.15
C ARG A 64 0.30 3.28 12.27
N PRO A 65 1.25 3.38 11.31
CA PRO A 65 1.41 4.54 10.46
C PRO A 65 0.16 4.94 9.67
N ASP A 66 -0.59 3.96 9.17
CA ASP A 66 -1.85 4.16 8.43
C ASP A 66 -2.94 4.78 9.33
N LEU A 67 -3.09 4.29 10.56
CA LEU A 67 -4.02 4.82 11.54
C LEU A 67 -3.68 6.27 11.94
N ARG A 68 -2.39 6.55 12.16
CA ARG A 68 -1.92 7.93 12.40
C ARG A 68 -2.25 8.84 11.23
N HIS A 69 -2.00 8.37 10.00
CA HIS A 69 -2.26 9.18 8.81
C HIS A 69 -3.75 9.40 8.57
N MET A 70 -4.60 8.39 8.81
CA MET A 70 -6.05 8.52 8.79
C MET A 70 -6.53 9.57 9.81
N THR A 71 -5.94 9.58 11.00
CA THR A 71 -6.23 10.58 12.03
C THR A 71 -5.86 12.00 11.58
N LEU A 72 -4.72 12.16 10.90
CA LEU A 72 -4.33 13.45 10.29
C LEU A 72 -5.32 13.89 9.20
N ILE A 73 -5.81 12.96 8.37
CA ILE A 73 -6.83 13.26 7.34
C ILE A 73 -8.11 13.80 8.00
N ARG A 74 -8.63 13.10 8.99
CA ARG A 74 -9.83 13.53 9.72
C ARG A 74 -9.65 14.87 10.42
N ALA A 75 -8.48 15.09 11.05
CA ALA A 75 -8.14 16.38 11.64
C ALA A 75 -8.08 17.51 10.60
N ALA A 76 -7.56 17.23 9.41
CA ALA A 76 -7.50 18.19 8.32
C ALA A 76 -8.91 18.54 7.80
N MET A 77 -9.77 17.54 7.62
CA MET A 77 -11.17 17.73 7.19
C MET A 77 -11.94 18.56 8.21
N ALA A 78 -11.83 18.26 9.51
CA ALA A 78 -12.50 18.98 10.57
C ALA A 78 -12.07 20.45 10.69
N LYS A 79 -10.82 20.78 10.31
CA LYS A 79 -10.26 22.14 10.43
C LYS A 79 -10.29 22.98 9.16
N THR A 80 -10.57 22.37 8.03
CA THR A 80 -10.58 23.09 6.75
C THR A 80 -11.98 23.52 6.40
N ARG A 81 -12.16 24.83 6.13
CA ARG A 81 -13.40 25.33 5.55
C ARG A 81 -13.39 25.02 4.06
N GLY A 82 -14.34 24.23 3.60
CA GLY A 82 -14.48 23.77 2.23
C GLY A 82 -13.84 22.39 1.98
N ASP A 83 -14.05 21.88 0.79
CA ASP A 83 -13.71 20.51 0.43
C ASP A 83 -12.19 20.33 0.26
N ILE A 84 -11.70 19.21 0.76
CA ILE A 84 -10.35 18.71 0.54
C ILE A 84 -10.42 17.56 -0.45
N VAL A 85 -9.69 17.66 -1.55
CA VAL A 85 -9.49 16.54 -2.48
C VAL A 85 -8.19 15.85 -2.12
N LEU A 86 -8.28 14.64 -1.58
CA LEU A 86 -7.12 13.84 -1.19
C LEU A 86 -6.38 13.32 -2.44
N LEU A 87 -5.05 13.28 -2.35
CA LEU A 87 -4.17 12.79 -3.42
C LEU A 87 -3.16 11.77 -2.90
N GLY A 88 -2.65 10.93 -3.78
CA GLY A 88 -1.53 10.02 -3.54
C GLY A 88 -1.63 9.25 -2.22
N PRO A 89 -0.63 9.31 -1.31
CA PRO A 89 -0.65 8.55 -0.06
C PRO A 89 -1.87 8.80 0.82
N SER A 90 -2.43 10.01 0.84
CA SER A 90 -3.60 10.32 1.64
C SER A 90 -4.88 9.75 1.01
N ALA A 91 -5.03 9.82 -0.30
CA ALA A 91 -6.11 9.15 -1.01
C ALA A 91 -6.01 7.63 -0.84
N ALA A 92 -4.82 7.06 -0.95
CA ALA A 92 -4.60 5.62 -0.79
C ALA A 92 -4.98 5.12 0.60
N VAL A 93 -4.58 5.82 1.68
CA VAL A 93 -5.01 5.49 3.06
C VAL A 93 -6.53 5.54 3.18
N TRP A 94 -7.16 6.58 2.62
CA TRP A 94 -8.62 6.74 2.67
C TRP A 94 -9.36 5.64 1.90
N LEU A 95 -8.83 5.23 0.76
CA LEU A 95 -9.37 4.18 -0.09
C LEU A 95 -9.03 2.75 0.38
N GLY A 96 -8.26 2.60 1.47
CA GLY A 96 -7.86 1.31 2.01
C GLY A 96 -6.83 0.55 1.14
N LEU A 97 -6.11 1.26 0.28
CA LEU A 97 -5.06 0.65 -0.54
C LEU A 97 -3.80 0.39 0.31
N PRO A 98 -3.09 -0.72 0.08
CA PRO A 98 -1.88 -1.03 0.81
C PRO A 98 -0.77 -0.03 0.49
N LEU A 99 -0.06 0.38 1.53
CA LEU A 99 1.07 1.28 1.42
C LEU A 99 2.31 0.62 2.02
N VAL A 100 3.38 0.61 1.25
CA VAL A 100 4.71 0.18 1.71
C VAL A 100 5.61 1.39 1.84
N GLY A 101 6.40 1.43 2.90
CA GLY A 101 7.29 2.55 3.16
C GLY A 101 6.73 3.59 4.11
N ARG A 102 7.39 4.76 4.13
CA ARG A 102 7.07 5.83 5.07
C ARG A 102 5.93 6.70 4.54
N LEU A 103 4.90 6.89 5.36
CA LEU A 103 3.83 7.84 5.09
C LEU A 103 4.28 9.28 5.35
N PRO A 104 3.77 10.25 4.58
CA PRO A 104 4.09 11.66 4.79
C PRO A 104 3.49 12.16 6.10
N GLY A 105 4.19 13.07 6.76
CA GLY A 105 3.72 13.69 8.01
C GLY A 105 2.61 14.74 7.81
N ARG A 106 2.14 14.96 6.58
CA ARG A 106 1.02 15.86 6.24
C ARG A 106 0.11 15.21 5.24
N VAL A 107 -1.15 15.58 5.29
CA VAL A 107 -2.19 15.17 4.34
C VAL A 107 -1.89 15.76 2.97
N GLN A 108 -1.76 14.91 1.98
CA GLN A 108 -1.54 15.29 0.59
C GLN A 108 -2.88 15.58 -0.06
N CYS A 109 -3.06 16.77 -0.61
CA CYS A 109 -4.32 17.18 -1.22
C CYS A 109 -4.10 18.09 -2.42
N LEU A 110 -5.17 18.24 -3.22
CA LEU A 110 -5.18 19.12 -4.39
C LEU A 110 -5.16 20.59 -3.96
N ARG A 111 -4.41 21.39 -4.70
CA ARG A 111 -4.42 22.85 -4.59
C ARG A 111 -5.48 23.44 -5.51
N LEU A 112 -6.63 23.79 -4.95
CA LEU A 112 -7.78 24.34 -5.70
C LEU A 112 -7.70 25.85 -5.91
N SER A 113 -6.85 26.55 -5.18
CA SER A 113 -6.75 28.01 -5.20
C SER A 113 -5.32 28.47 -4.91
N GLU A 114 -5.07 29.78 -4.90
CA GLU A 114 -3.79 30.40 -4.49
C GLU A 114 -3.51 30.29 -2.97
N ALA A 115 -4.23 29.42 -2.26
CA ALA A 115 -3.97 29.11 -0.86
C ALA A 115 -2.53 28.61 -0.66
N ARG A 116 -2.03 28.80 0.57
CA ARG A 116 -0.69 28.35 0.96
C ARG A 116 -0.49 26.87 0.62
N ALA A 117 0.63 26.54 -0.05
CA ALA A 117 0.96 25.17 -0.42
C ALA A 117 1.13 24.26 0.81
N ARG A 118 1.54 24.81 1.95
CA ARG A 118 1.74 24.06 3.21
C ARG A 118 1.05 24.74 4.38
N THR A 119 0.43 23.90 5.23
CA THR A 119 -0.02 24.27 6.58
C THR A 119 0.50 23.22 7.56
N ALA A 120 0.08 23.29 8.84
CA ALA A 120 0.45 22.28 9.83
C ALA A 120 0.01 20.87 9.42
N LEU A 121 -1.21 20.73 8.88
CA LEU A 121 -1.80 19.45 8.50
C LEU A 121 -1.72 19.14 6.99
N LEU A 122 -1.73 20.16 6.12
CA LEU A 122 -1.89 19.98 4.68
C LEU A 122 -0.60 20.26 3.90
N GLN A 123 -0.34 19.40 2.92
CA GLN A 123 0.56 19.62 1.81
C GLN A 123 -0.27 19.63 0.53
N ARG A 124 -0.40 20.80 -0.11
CA ARG A 124 -1.19 20.97 -1.33
C ARG A 124 -0.31 20.84 -2.57
N HIS A 125 -0.79 20.05 -3.52
CA HIS A 125 -0.11 19.80 -4.79
C HIS A 125 -0.92 20.39 -5.96
N ARG A 126 -0.23 20.94 -6.95
CA ARG A 126 -0.80 21.12 -8.28
C ARG A 126 -0.74 19.77 -8.99
N ARG A 127 -1.85 19.33 -9.54
CA ARG A 127 -1.96 18.05 -10.26
C ARG A 127 -2.69 18.28 -11.59
N PRO A 128 -1.98 18.89 -12.60
CA PRO A 128 -2.52 19.00 -13.95
C PRO A 128 -2.83 17.61 -14.52
N GLY A 129 -3.88 17.50 -15.32
CA GLY A 129 -4.30 16.23 -15.91
C GLY A 129 -4.88 15.24 -14.90
N LEU A 130 -5.40 15.73 -13.77
CA LEU A 130 -6.18 14.89 -12.87
C LEU A 130 -7.52 14.55 -13.54
N GLY A 131 -7.86 13.28 -13.54
CA GLY A 131 -9.14 12.77 -14.02
C GLY A 131 -10.30 13.10 -13.08
N ASP A 132 -11.38 12.34 -13.20
CA ASP A 132 -12.57 12.49 -12.37
C ASP A 132 -12.29 12.26 -10.89
N LEU A 133 -12.96 13.03 -10.06
CA LEU A 133 -12.88 12.86 -8.60
C LEU A 133 -13.86 11.80 -8.11
N LEU A 134 -13.42 11.05 -7.12
CA LEU A 134 -14.29 10.14 -6.40
C LEU A 134 -14.82 10.79 -5.13
N ASN A 135 -16.11 10.56 -4.83
CA ASN A 135 -16.65 10.79 -3.51
C ASN A 135 -16.72 9.44 -2.79
N ALA A 136 -15.77 9.21 -1.89
CA ALA A 136 -15.64 7.96 -1.14
C ALA A 136 -15.85 8.23 0.35
N SER A 137 -16.89 7.65 0.93
CA SER A 137 -17.16 7.73 2.39
C SER A 137 -17.07 9.14 2.98
N GLY A 138 -17.57 10.16 2.25
CA GLY A 138 -17.62 11.55 2.71
C GLY A 138 -16.34 12.36 2.51
N ALA A 139 -15.38 11.86 1.74
CA ALA A 139 -14.23 12.65 1.27
C ALA A 139 -14.11 12.61 -0.25
N HIS A 140 -13.65 13.72 -0.83
CA HIS A 140 -13.24 13.75 -2.23
C HIS A 140 -11.81 13.24 -2.36
N THR A 141 -11.58 12.33 -3.30
CA THR A 141 -10.25 11.79 -3.62
C THR A 141 -10.00 11.84 -5.12
N SER A 142 -8.74 11.76 -5.54
CA SER A 142 -8.42 11.35 -6.92
C SER A 142 -9.00 9.96 -7.21
N SER A 143 -9.18 9.63 -8.49
CA SER A 143 -9.52 8.27 -8.91
C SER A 143 -8.53 7.25 -8.34
N VAL A 144 -8.91 5.96 -8.28
CA VAL A 144 -7.98 4.91 -7.85
C VAL A 144 -6.76 4.87 -8.76
N ALA A 145 -6.94 4.95 -10.08
CA ALA A 145 -5.85 4.94 -11.04
C ALA A 145 -4.89 6.12 -10.84
N ASP A 146 -5.40 7.36 -10.72
CA ASP A 146 -4.58 8.54 -10.43
C ASP A 146 -3.85 8.40 -9.08
N THR A 147 -4.52 7.85 -8.07
CA THR A 147 -3.96 7.64 -6.73
C THR A 147 -2.74 6.73 -6.78
N VAL A 148 -2.85 5.55 -7.40
CA VAL A 148 -1.74 4.59 -7.45
C VAL A 148 -0.61 5.03 -8.40
N VAL A 149 -0.95 5.78 -9.45
CA VAL A 149 0.04 6.45 -10.32
C VAL A 149 0.82 7.50 -9.53
N ASP A 150 0.16 8.31 -8.71
CA ASP A 150 0.85 9.28 -7.86
C ASP A 150 1.68 8.62 -6.76
N LEU A 151 1.28 7.45 -6.24
CA LEU A 151 2.14 6.64 -5.35
C LEU A 151 3.44 6.22 -6.05
N ALA A 152 3.37 5.74 -7.29
CA ALA A 152 4.55 5.38 -8.07
C ALA A 152 5.46 6.58 -8.36
N ARG A 153 4.87 7.75 -8.61
CA ARG A 153 5.60 8.98 -8.92
C ARG A 153 6.28 9.60 -7.70
N TRP A 154 5.61 9.60 -6.54
CA TRP A 154 6.08 10.30 -5.34
C TRP A 154 6.79 9.38 -4.35
N GLY A 155 6.35 8.13 -4.26
CA GLY A 155 6.88 7.12 -3.34
C GLY A 155 7.81 6.09 -3.98
N GLY A 156 7.94 6.14 -5.32
CA GLY A 156 8.82 5.27 -6.09
C GLY A 156 8.20 3.96 -6.55
N LEU A 157 9.01 3.19 -7.29
CA LEU A 157 8.57 2.00 -8.00
C LEU A 157 7.86 0.98 -7.12
N THR A 158 8.46 0.61 -6.00
CA THR A 158 7.92 -0.41 -5.08
C THR A 158 6.55 -0.02 -4.55
N GLN A 159 6.39 1.22 -4.09
CA GLN A 159 5.11 1.69 -3.56
C GLN A 159 4.03 1.69 -4.64
N GLY A 160 4.40 2.09 -5.86
CA GLY A 160 3.48 2.07 -7.01
C GLY A 160 3.03 0.67 -7.36
N VAL A 161 3.96 -0.28 -7.51
CA VAL A 161 3.63 -1.68 -7.88
C VAL A 161 2.75 -2.33 -6.83
N CYS A 162 3.10 -2.22 -5.53
CA CYS A 162 2.30 -2.81 -4.46
C CYS A 162 0.84 -2.29 -4.45
N ALA A 163 0.65 -0.99 -4.67
CA ALA A 163 -0.67 -0.40 -4.69
C ALA A 163 -1.45 -0.72 -5.98
N MET A 164 -0.76 -0.74 -7.14
CA MET A 164 -1.37 -1.10 -8.43
C MET A 164 -1.80 -2.56 -8.47
N ASP A 165 -0.96 -3.48 -7.97
CA ASP A 165 -1.32 -4.90 -7.89
C ASP A 165 -2.59 -5.10 -7.07
N ALA A 166 -2.64 -4.51 -5.88
CA ALA A 166 -3.81 -4.61 -5.01
C ALA A 166 -5.06 -3.96 -5.63
N ALA A 167 -4.91 -2.81 -6.31
CA ALA A 167 -6.03 -2.14 -6.97
C ALA A 167 -6.58 -2.97 -8.14
N LEU A 168 -5.72 -3.61 -8.93
CA LEU A 168 -6.13 -4.50 -10.02
C LEU A 168 -6.74 -5.79 -9.49
N ALA A 169 -6.14 -6.42 -8.47
CA ALA A 169 -6.66 -7.64 -7.84
C ALA A 169 -8.06 -7.43 -7.25
N ALA A 170 -8.30 -6.25 -6.68
CA ALA A 170 -9.61 -5.86 -6.13
C ALA A 170 -10.57 -5.27 -7.17
N HIS A 171 -10.21 -5.25 -8.45
CA HIS A 171 -11.01 -4.65 -9.55
C HIS A 171 -11.42 -3.20 -9.29
N LEU A 172 -10.60 -2.43 -8.58
CA LEU A 172 -10.83 -1.01 -8.29
C LEU A 172 -10.44 -0.10 -9.44
N CYS A 173 -9.59 -0.57 -10.33
CA CYS A 173 -9.25 0.06 -11.60
C CYS A 173 -8.78 -1.00 -12.60
N THR A 174 -8.63 -0.59 -13.85
CA THR A 174 -8.14 -1.41 -14.96
C THR A 174 -6.74 -0.94 -15.38
N ARG A 175 -6.01 -1.78 -16.12
CA ARG A 175 -4.72 -1.40 -16.71
C ARG A 175 -4.88 -0.26 -17.74
N ALA A 176 -6.00 -0.16 -18.44
CA ALA A 176 -6.30 0.94 -19.35
C ALA A 176 -6.36 2.26 -18.58
N GLU A 177 -7.14 2.32 -17.50
CA GLU A 177 -7.23 3.52 -16.65
C GLU A 177 -5.88 3.92 -16.03
N LEU A 178 -5.00 2.96 -15.70
CA LEU A 178 -3.64 3.27 -15.25
C LEU A 178 -2.81 3.96 -16.35
N ASN A 179 -2.90 3.49 -17.59
CA ASN A 179 -2.23 4.11 -18.72
C ASN A 179 -2.80 5.51 -19.00
N ASP A 180 -4.12 5.65 -19.03
CA ASP A 180 -4.80 6.93 -19.22
C ASP A 180 -4.37 7.95 -18.14
N ALA A 181 -4.29 7.53 -16.86
CA ALA A 181 -3.85 8.39 -15.77
C ALA A 181 -2.39 8.86 -15.92
N VAL A 182 -1.51 8.06 -16.56
CA VAL A 182 -0.14 8.47 -16.89
C VAL A 182 -0.10 9.38 -18.10
N ASP A 183 -0.89 9.09 -19.13
CA ASP A 183 -0.89 9.85 -20.39
C ASP A 183 -1.50 11.25 -20.23
N HIS A 184 -2.43 11.43 -19.29
CA HIS A 184 -2.95 12.74 -18.89
C HIS A 184 -1.96 13.59 -18.06
N LEU A 185 -0.82 13.03 -17.64
CA LEU A 185 0.22 13.81 -16.97
C LEU A 185 0.89 14.79 -17.94
N ALA A 186 1.24 15.97 -17.43
CA ALA A 186 2.05 16.89 -18.19
C ALA A 186 3.36 16.23 -18.66
N SER A 187 3.79 16.56 -19.88
CA SER A 187 5.08 16.12 -20.42
C SER A 187 6.21 16.50 -19.44
N GLY A 188 7.07 15.53 -19.11
CA GLY A 188 8.15 15.74 -18.15
C GLY A 188 7.72 15.75 -16.68
N ALA A 189 6.49 15.38 -16.35
CA ALA A 189 6.03 15.28 -14.96
C ALA A 189 6.98 14.43 -14.12
N ARG A 190 7.37 14.96 -12.94
CA ARG A 190 8.28 14.26 -12.02
C ARG A 190 7.75 12.86 -11.70
N GLY A 191 8.63 11.86 -11.84
CA GLY A 191 8.33 10.48 -11.50
C GLY A 191 7.54 9.70 -12.57
N ILE A 192 7.27 10.27 -13.75
CA ILE A 192 6.53 9.60 -14.82
C ILE A 192 7.19 8.28 -15.26
N ARG A 193 8.52 8.22 -15.29
CA ARG A 193 9.25 6.98 -15.61
C ARG A 193 8.98 5.89 -14.58
N SER A 194 8.96 6.24 -13.30
CA SER A 194 8.63 5.30 -12.21
C SER A 194 7.20 4.77 -12.35
N ALA A 195 6.23 5.63 -12.71
CA ALA A 195 4.85 5.22 -12.93
C ALA A 195 4.72 4.27 -14.13
N ARG A 196 5.33 4.58 -15.26
CA ARG A 196 5.32 3.70 -16.45
C ARG A 196 5.97 2.34 -16.16
N THR A 197 7.09 2.33 -15.44
CA THR A 197 7.74 1.08 -15.03
C THR A 197 6.84 0.31 -14.03
N ALA A 198 6.15 1.00 -13.13
CA ALA A 198 5.23 0.34 -12.20
C ALA A 198 4.06 -0.32 -12.95
N ILE A 199 3.46 0.36 -13.94
CA ILE A 199 2.41 -0.21 -14.79
C ILE A 199 2.93 -1.43 -15.56
N HIS A 200 4.14 -1.36 -16.11
CA HIS A 200 4.76 -2.49 -16.80
C HIS A 200 4.88 -3.71 -15.87
N LEU A 201 5.32 -3.50 -14.64
CA LEU A 201 5.54 -4.55 -13.66
C LEU A 201 4.27 -5.03 -12.95
N THR A 202 3.19 -4.27 -12.96
CA THR A 202 2.00 -4.62 -12.19
C THR A 202 1.38 -5.95 -12.62
N ASP A 203 0.94 -6.75 -11.65
CA ASP A 203 0.30 -8.05 -11.87
C ASP A 203 -0.73 -8.33 -10.77
N ALA A 204 -1.99 -8.46 -11.16
CA ALA A 204 -3.11 -8.68 -10.24
C ALA A 204 -3.05 -10.02 -9.49
N ARG A 205 -2.18 -10.95 -9.89
CA ARG A 205 -1.99 -12.23 -9.21
C ARG A 205 -1.21 -12.13 -7.90
N SER A 206 -0.43 -11.05 -7.68
CA SER A 206 0.22 -10.83 -6.37
C SER A 206 -0.84 -10.67 -5.28
N GLU A 207 -0.79 -11.49 -4.24
CA GLU A 207 -1.80 -11.52 -3.17
C GLU A 207 -1.41 -10.67 -1.95
N SER A 208 -0.15 -10.28 -1.88
CA SER A 208 0.35 -9.46 -0.77
C SER A 208 1.33 -8.38 -1.23
N PRO A 209 1.43 -7.27 -0.47
CA PRO A 209 2.46 -6.27 -0.71
C PRO A 209 3.89 -6.81 -0.62
N GLY A 210 4.11 -7.90 0.13
CA GLY A 210 5.41 -8.54 0.24
C GLY A 210 5.81 -9.30 -1.02
N GLU A 211 4.88 -9.96 -1.68
CA GLU A 211 5.08 -10.58 -2.99
C GLU A 211 5.36 -9.52 -4.06
N SER A 212 4.56 -8.45 -4.10
CA SER A 212 4.77 -7.33 -5.02
C SER A 212 6.15 -6.68 -4.83
N LEU A 213 6.58 -6.45 -3.58
CA LEU A 213 7.91 -5.97 -3.23
C LEU A 213 8.99 -6.93 -3.74
N SER A 214 8.85 -8.23 -3.46
CA SER A 214 9.81 -9.27 -3.86
C SER A 214 9.98 -9.29 -5.38
N ARG A 215 8.89 -9.21 -6.13
CA ARG A 215 8.89 -9.16 -7.59
C ARG A 215 9.62 -7.92 -8.13
N VAL A 216 9.42 -6.76 -7.52
CA VAL A 216 10.19 -5.56 -7.87
C VAL A 216 11.68 -5.76 -7.62
N ARG A 217 12.08 -6.39 -6.51
CA ARG A 217 13.50 -6.69 -6.20
C ARG A 217 14.10 -7.67 -7.21
N MET A 218 13.36 -8.72 -7.57
CA MET A 218 13.79 -9.68 -8.61
C MET A 218 14.04 -8.97 -9.95
N TRP A 219 13.11 -8.10 -10.36
CA TRP A 219 13.27 -7.32 -11.59
C TRP A 219 14.46 -6.35 -11.51
N GLN A 220 14.66 -5.67 -10.39
CA GLN A 220 15.80 -4.76 -10.18
C GLN A 220 17.14 -5.51 -10.25
N ALA A 221 17.18 -6.72 -9.70
CA ALA A 221 18.34 -7.59 -9.70
C ALA A 221 18.51 -8.39 -10.99
N THR A 222 17.67 -8.15 -12.01
CA THR A 222 17.69 -8.88 -13.29
C THR A 222 17.57 -10.39 -13.16
N LEU A 223 16.85 -10.89 -12.14
CA LEU A 223 16.56 -12.31 -12.02
C LEU A 223 15.59 -12.77 -13.12
N PRO A 224 15.59 -14.08 -13.47
CA PRO A 224 14.58 -14.62 -14.36
C PRO A 224 13.18 -14.33 -13.84
N ARG A 225 12.24 -14.01 -14.74
CA ARG A 225 10.85 -13.77 -14.36
C ARG A 225 10.23 -15.06 -13.81
N PRO A 226 9.68 -15.06 -12.59
CA PRO A 226 8.92 -16.18 -12.07
C PRO A 226 7.48 -16.21 -12.63
N ASP A 227 6.87 -17.40 -12.65
CA ASP A 227 5.43 -17.54 -12.72
C ASP A 227 4.85 -17.24 -11.33
N LEU A 228 3.72 -16.49 -11.29
CA LEU A 228 3.09 -16.07 -10.05
C LEU A 228 1.87 -16.94 -9.74
N GLN A 229 1.69 -17.26 -8.46
CA GLN A 229 0.51 -17.96 -7.95
C GLN A 229 0.21 -19.23 -8.75
N HIS A 230 1.29 -19.97 -9.06
CA HIS A 230 1.19 -21.16 -9.88
C HIS A 230 0.63 -22.34 -9.07
N GLU A 231 -0.38 -23.01 -9.60
CA GLU A 231 -0.94 -24.21 -8.97
C GLU A 231 -0.22 -25.47 -9.44
N VAL A 232 0.20 -26.28 -8.48
CA VAL A 232 0.78 -27.61 -8.74
C VAL A 232 -0.06 -28.67 -8.04
N HIS A 233 -0.31 -29.76 -8.74
CA HIS A 233 -1.03 -30.90 -8.23
C HIS A 233 -0.03 -31.99 -7.82
N ILE A 234 0.00 -32.34 -6.53
CA ILE A 234 0.86 -33.39 -5.98
C ILE A 234 -0.02 -34.32 -5.16
N ASP A 235 -0.08 -35.59 -5.56
CA ASP A 235 -1.03 -36.55 -5.05
C ASP A 235 -2.46 -36.00 -5.12
N ASP A 236 -3.22 -36.05 -4.03
CA ASP A 236 -4.60 -35.55 -3.96
C ASP A 236 -4.70 -34.06 -3.54
N HIS A 237 -3.58 -33.31 -3.54
CA HIS A 237 -3.55 -31.95 -3.06
C HIS A 237 -3.12 -30.96 -4.16
N THR A 238 -3.75 -29.79 -4.15
CA THR A 238 -3.34 -28.63 -4.97
C THR A 238 -2.61 -27.63 -4.08
N TYR A 239 -1.39 -27.29 -4.47
CA TYR A 239 -0.57 -26.29 -3.80
C TYR A 239 -0.43 -25.07 -4.69
N ARG A 240 -0.70 -23.89 -4.16
CA ARG A 240 -0.47 -22.62 -4.85
C ARG A 240 0.83 -22.01 -4.36
N LEU A 241 1.71 -21.66 -5.31
CA LEU A 241 3.09 -21.23 -5.09
C LEU A 241 3.18 -19.74 -5.42
N ASP A 242 3.72 -18.91 -4.51
CA ASP A 242 3.84 -17.47 -4.73
C ASP A 242 4.67 -17.16 -5.98
N PHE A 243 5.81 -17.86 -6.12
CA PHE A 243 6.72 -17.75 -7.25
C PHE A 243 7.18 -19.13 -7.67
N LEU A 244 7.20 -19.39 -8.98
CA LEU A 244 7.75 -20.62 -9.54
C LEU A 244 8.70 -20.30 -10.69
N TRP A 245 9.86 -20.94 -10.72
CA TRP A 245 10.74 -21.04 -11.87
C TRP A 245 10.67 -22.48 -12.41
N PRO A 246 9.81 -22.75 -13.43
CA PRO A 246 9.49 -24.12 -13.85
C PRO A 246 10.73 -24.89 -14.36
N ARG A 247 11.65 -24.21 -15.04
CA ARG A 247 12.84 -24.86 -15.64
C ARG A 247 13.80 -25.42 -14.58
N THR A 248 13.93 -24.74 -13.46
CA THR A 248 14.80 -25.12 -12.34
C THR A 248 14.04 -25.86 -11.23
N LYS A 249 12.70 -25.93 -11.33
CA LYS A 249 11.81 -26.42 -10.27
C LYS A 249 12.03 -25.73 -8.92
N VAL A 250 12.39 -24.45 -8.94
CA VAL A 250 12.56 -23.65 -7.73
C VAL A 250 11.25 -22.92 -7.42
N VAL A 251 10.81 -23.04 -6.18
CA VAL A 251 9.68 -22.34 -5.60
C VAL A 251 10.19 -21.21 -4.73
N GLY A 252 9.64 -20.03 -4.86
CA GLY A 252 9.87 -18.90 -3.96
C GLY A 252 8.63 -18.63 -3.12
N GLU A 253 8.79 -18.45 -1.81
CA GLU A 253 7.70 -18.13 -0.89
C GLU A 253 8.04 -16.91 -0.03
N PHE A 254 7.09 -15.97 0.01
CA PHE A 254 7.20 -14.80 0.87
C PHE A 254 6.51 -15.06 2.22
N ASP A 255 7.27 -15.18 3.30
CA ASP A 255 6.72 -15.36 4.66
C ASP A 255 6.47 -14.00 5.33
N GLY A 256 5.22 -13.54 5.27
CA GLY A 256 4.77 -12.32 5.95
C GLY A 256 4.49 -12.48 7.45
N ARG A 257 4.50 -13.72 7.98
CA ARG A 257 3.93 -14.06 9.29
C ARG A 257 4.86 -13.87 10.49
N ILE A 258 6.13 -13.57 10.31
CA ILE A 258 7.11 -13.54 11.41
C ILE A 258 6.72 -12.60 12.57
N LYS A 259 5.98 -11.53 12.31
CA LYS A 259 5.55 -10.60 13.39
C LYS A 259 4.38 -11.10 14.24
N TYR A 260 3.61 -12.09 13.78
CA TYR A 260 2.39 -12.56 14.48
C TYR A 260 2.58 -13.88 15.26
N ARG A 261 3.67 -14.63 15.03
CA ARG A 261 3.92 -15.91 15.70
C ARG A 261 4.21 -15.81 17.21
N LYS A 262 4.50 -14.62 17.75
CA LYS A 262 4.79 -14.45 19.17
C LYS A 262 3.57 -14.56 20.11
N ASN A 263 2.34 -14.51 19.58
CA ASN A 263 1.11 -14.47 20.40
C ASN A 263 0.09 -15.58 20.07
N SER A 264 0.41 -16.57 19.23
CA SER A 264 -0.49 -17.67 18.90
C SER A 264 -0.07 -18.91 19.68
N PHE A 265 -0.59 -19.07 20.88
CA PHE A 265 -0.51 -20.31 21.65
C PHE A 265 -1.86 -21.03 21.54
N GLY A 266 -1.89 -22.27 20.98
CA GLY A 266 -3.09 -23.10 20.91
C GLY A 266 -3.01 -24.19 19.84
N LYS A 267 -3.98 -25.13 19.84
CA LYS A 267 -4.07 -26.24 18.87
C LYS A 267 -4.02 -25.77 17.40
N ASP A 268 -4.59 -24.60 17.08
CA ASP A 268 -4.57 -24.03 15.73
C ASP A 268 -3.15 -23.68 15.25
N ALA A 269 -2.22 -23.40 16.18
CA ALA A 269 -0.81 -23.13 15.86
C ALA A 269 -0.05 -24.42 15.52
N GLU A 270 -0.33 -25.52 16.23
CA GLU A 270 0.29 -26.82 15.98
C GLU A 270 -0.17 -27.40 14.65
N ASP A 271 -1.47 -27.33 14.35
CA ASP A 271 -2.04 -27.79 13.07
C ASP A 271 -1.48 -26.98 11.90
N THR A 272 -1.30 -25.69 12.07
CA THR A 272 -0.68 -24.82 11.04
C THR A 272 0.75 -25.23 10.75
N VAL A 273 1.57 -25.50 11.77
CA VAL A 273 2.96 -25.94 11.63
C VAL A 273 3.04 -27.32 10.96
N LEU A 274 2.16 -28.24 11.36
CA LEU A 274 2.10 -29.58 10.77
C LEU A 274 1.69 -29.53 9.29
N ASN A 275 0.73 -28.69 8.93
CA ASN A 275 0.29 -28.52 7.53
C ASN A 275 1.39 -27.89 6.68
N GLU A 276 2.10 -26.90 7.20
CA GLU A 276 3.23 -26.28 6.52
C GLU A 276 4.36 -27.31 6.27
N ARG A 277 4.67 -28.13 7.26
CA ARG A 277 5.66 -29.19 7.12
C ARG A 277 5.25 -30.28 6.11
N ARG A 278 3.96 -30.64 6.10
CA ARG A 278 3.42 -31.57 5.08
C ARG A 278 3.54 -31.01 3.68
N ARG A 279 3.19 -29.74 3.50
CA ARG A 279 3.34 -29.00 2.24
C ARG A 279 4.79 -29.02 1.76
N GLU A 280 5.73 -28.68 2.64
CA GLU A 280 7.16 -28.66 2.30
C GLU A 280 7.68 -30.04 1.88
N LEU A 281 7.31 -31.09 2.62
CA LEU A 281 7.67 -32.45 2.29
C LEU A 281 7.08 -32.92 0.95
N ALA A 282 5.84 -32.56 0.65
CA ALA A 282 5.20 -32.89 -0.61
C ALA A 282 5.90 -32.21 -1.79
N LEU A 283 6.19 -30.92 -1.70
CA LEU A 283 6.94 -30.17 -2.70
C LEU A 283 8.35 -30.77 -2.93
N THR A 284 9.07 -31.06 -1.85
CA THR A 284 10.42 -31.64 -1.94
C THR A 284 10.39 -33.04 -2.59
N ARG A 285 9.43 -33.91 -2.24
CA ARG A 285 9.27 -35.24 -2.86
C ARG A 285 8.93 -35.16 -4.34
N ALA A 286 8.19 -34.12 -4.77
CA ALA A 286 7.89 -33.86 -6.17
C ALA A 286 9.07 -33.21 -6.94
N GLY A 287 10.21 -33.02 -6.25
CA GLY A 287 11.44 -32.51 -6.83
C GLY A 287 11.51 -30.98 -6.92
N TYR A 288 10.67 -30.27 -6.15
CA TYR A 288 10.78 -28.81 -6.02
C TYR A 288 11.75 -28.45 -4.91
N ASP A 289 12.52 -27.40 -5.16
CA ASP A 289 13.41 -26.77 -4.19
C ASP A 289 12.79 -25.45 -3.72
N VAL A 290 12.70 -25.22 -2.40
CA VAL A 290 11.88 -24.13 -1.83
C VAL A 290 12.76 -23.08 -1.17
N ALA A 291 12.81 -21.89 -1.75
CA ALA A 291 13.45 -20.69 -1.21
C ALA A 291 12.44 -19.84 -0.45
N ARG A 292 12.77 -19.42 0.77
CA ARG A 292 11.88 -18.59 1.60
C ARG A 292 12.57 -17.33 2.08
N TRP A 293 11.82 -16.24 2.09
CA TRP A 293 12.30 -14.96 2.64
C TRP A 293 11.16 -14.16 3.28
N THR A 294 11.57 -13.19 4.07
CA THR A 294 10.68 -12.35 4.87
C THR A 294 10.78 -10.89 4.47
N TRP A 295 10.01 -10.03 5.12
CA TRP A 295 10.13 -8.58 4.98
C TRP A 295 11.56 -8.09 5.18
N GLU A 296 12.28 -8.59 6.17
CA GLU A 296 13.66 -8.18 6.45
C GLU A 296 14.60 -8.52 5.29
N GLY A 297 14.35 -9.64 4.62
CA GLY A 297 15.12 -10.06 3.46
C GLY A 297 14.84 -9.29 2.19
N ALA A 298 13.59 -8.90 1.96
CA ALA A 298 13.13 -8.23 0.74
C ALA A 298 13.11 -6.70 0.85
N TRP A 299 12.99 -6.15 2.07
CA TRP A 299 12.80 -4.72 2.29
C TRP A 299 13.97 -3.82 1.83
N PRO A 300 15.24 -4.12 2.11
CA PRO A 300 16.37 -3.33 1.61
C PRO A 300 16.32 -3.20 0.09
N THR A 301 16.73 -2.05 -0.43
CA THR A 301 16.64 -1.76 -1.87
C THR A 301 17.43 -2.78 -2.72
N ASP A 302 18.53 -3.27 -2.22
CA ASP A 302 19.37 -4.31 -2.81
C ASP A 302 18.97 -5.74 -2.39
N ALA A 303 18.05 -5.88 -1.44
CA ALA A 303 17.49 -7.15 -0.94
C ALA A 303 18.53 -8.29 -0.78
N PRO A 304 19.67 -8.05 -0.12
CA PRO A 304 20.81 -8.97 -0.19
C PRO A 304 20.51 -10.35 0.42
N ALA A 305 19.63 -10.44 1.41
CA ALA A 305 19.28 -11.71 2.03
C ALA A 305 18.36 -12.53 1.10
N MET A 306 17.34 -11.94 0.51
CA MET A 306 16.47 -12.59 -0.48
C MET A 306 17.26 -13.05 -1.70
N LEU A 307 18.14 -12.21 -2.24
CA LEU A 307 18.94 -12.56 -3.43
C LEU A 307 19.96 -13.65 -3.14
N ARG A 308 20.59 -13.66 -1.96
CA ARG A 308 21.46 -14.77 -1.55
C ARG A 308 20.68 -16.07 -1.41
N GLU A 309 19.48 -16.02 -0.86
CA GLU A 309 18.64 -17.21 -0.73
C GLU A 309 18.29 -17.76 -2.10
N LEU A 310 17.77 -16.95 -3.01
CA LEU A 310 17.47 -17.36 -4.38
C LEU A 310 18.71 -17.91 -5.13
N SER A 311 19.87 -17.30 -4.91
CA SER A 311 21.13 -17.76 -5.51
C SER A 311 21.57 -19.16 -5.02
N ARG A 312 21.34 -19.50 -3.75
CA ARG A 312 21.59 -20.85 -3.20
C ARG A 312 20.77 -21.93 -3.89
N HIS A 313 19.58 -21.55 -4.35
CA HIS A 313 18.64 -22.40 -5.10
C HIS A 313 18.82 -22.29 -6.64
N GLY A 314 19.93 -21.71 -7.11
CA GLY A 314 20.27 -21.66 -8.53
C GLY A 314 19.57 -20.58 -9.33
N ILE A 315 18.90 -19.61 -8.70
CA ILE A 315 18.29 -18.46 -9.37
C ILE A 315 19.26 -17.28 -9.36
N HIS A 316 19.86 -17.00 -10.51
CA HIS A 316 20.91 -16.00 -10.68
C HIS A 316 20.51 -14.88 -11.63
N PRO A 317 21.11 -13.68 -11.51
CA PRO A 317 20.90 -12.59 -12.46
C PRO A 317 21.22 -12.99 -13.89
N THR A 318 20.34 -12.61 -14.81
CA THR A 318 20.50 -12.82 -16.26
C THR A 318 21.13 -11.62 -16.96
N GLY A 319 21.23 -10.47 -16.27
CA GLY A 319 21.63 -9.19 -16.84
C GLY A 319 20.53 -8.47 -17.63
N VAL A 320 19.37 -9.10 -17.82
CA VAL A 320 18.25 -8.55 -18.61
C VAL A 320 17.00 -8.38 -17.70
N ARG A 321 16.38 -7.23 -17.80
CA ARG A 321 15.06 -6.97 -17.16
C ARG A 321 13.94 -7.44 -18.07
N TRP A 322 12.97 -8.12 -17.50
CA TRP A 322 11.75 -8.57 -18.20
C TRP A 322 10.62 -7.56 -18.09
#